data_6d14bae4c22c24cf39130ebfe7e80115
#
_entry.id   6d14bae4c22c24cf39130ebfe7e80115
#
_cell.length_a   1.000
_cell.length_b   1.000
_cell.length_c   1.000
_cell.angle_alpha   90.00
_cell.angle_beta   90.00
_cell.angle_gamma   90.00
#
_symmetry.space_group_name_H-M   'P 1'
#
loop_
_entity.id
_entity.type
_entity.pdbx_description
1 polymer ?
#
loop_
_entity_poly.entity_id
_entity_poly.type
_entity_poly.pdbx_seq_one_letter_code
_entity_poly.pdbx_strand_id
1 'polypeptide(L)' 'MAKPKLLIVEDVVTSGGAILDAAKALRAEGANLNSVICVIDRESGGSANLAKSDLILTPLFTMSELKQAGS' A
#
# COMPACT_ATOMS: atom_id res chain seq x y z
N MET A 1 -18.25 -15.76 12.95
CA MET A 1 -16.80 -15.55 13.09
C MET A 1 -16.37 -14.25 12.46
N ALA A 2 -15.46 -13.55 13.12
CA ALA A 2 -14.91 -12.33 12.56
C ALA A 2 -14.03 -12.65 11.35
N LYS A 3 -14.07 -11.80 10.33
CA LYS A 3 -13.19 -11.91 9.18
C LYS A 3 -11.74 -11.60 9.60
N PRO A 4 -10.74 -12.29 9.05
CA PRO A 4 -9.35 -11.99 9.37
C PRO A 4 -9.00 -10.57 8.94
N LYS A 5 -8.25 -9.88 9.77
CA LYS A 5 -7.76 -8.55 9.49
C LYS A 5 -6.35 -8.69 8.95
N LEU A 6 -6.14 -8.31 7.70
CA LEU A 6 -4.85 -8.47 7.03
C LEU A 6 -4.19 -7.13 6.77
N LEU A 7 -2.88 -7.17 6.68
CA LEU A 7 -2.05 -6.03 6.38
C LEU A 7 -1.09 -6.41 5.25
N ILE A 8 -1.03 -5.60 4.21
CA ILE A 8 -0.06 -5.80 3.14
C ILE A 8 1.22 -5.05 3.49
N VAL A 9 2.35 -5.73 3.38
CA VAL A 9 3.67 -5.12 3.59
C VAL A 9 4.47 -5.27 2.30
N GLU A 10 4.94 -4.15 1.78
CA GLU A 10 5.70 -4.08 0.53
C GLU A 10 7.01 -3.32 0.73
N ASP A 11 8.03 -3.65 -0.06
CA ASP A 11 9.30 -2.91 -0.02
C ASP A 11 9.14 -1.54 -0.65
N VAL A 12 8.64 -1.50 -1.88
CA VAL A 12 8.53 -0.26 -2.67
C VAL A 12 7.16 -0.20 -3.31
N VAL A 13 6.52 0.96 -3.23
CA VAL A 13 5.25 1.22 -3.92
C VAL A 13 5.49 2.23 -5.04
N THR A 14 5.10 1.86 -6.26
CA THR A 14 5.08 2.75 -7.42
C THR A 14 3.63 3.18 -7.67
N SER A 15 2.96 2.62 -8.67
CA SER A 15 1.55 2.90 -8.96
C SER A 15 0.57 2.17 -8.04
N GLY A 16 1.05 1.12 -7.36
CA GLY A 16 0.20 0.30 -6.51
C GLY A 16 -0.60 -0.76 -7.24
N GLY A 17 -0.38 -0.97 -8.53
CA GLY A 17 -1.16 -1.92 -9.32
C GLY A 17 -1.12 -3.34 -8.80
N ALA A 18 0.07 -3.82 -8.45
CA ALA A 18 0.23 -5.18 -7.91
C ALA A 18 -0.47 -5.32 -6.56
N ILE A 19 -0.41 -4.27 -5.74
CA ILE A 19 -1.10 -4.27 -4.43
C ILE A 19 -2.60 -4.29 -4.63
N LEU A 20 -3.12 -3.53 -5.60
CA LEU A 20 -4.54 -3.51 -5.90
C LEU A 20 -5.04 -4.90 -6.34
N ASP A 21 -4.27 -5.59 -7.16
CA ASP A 21 -4.60 -6.94 -7.60
C ASP A 21 -4.61 -7.92 -6.43
N ALA A 22 -3.59 -7.85 -5.56
CA ALA A 22 -3.51 -8.69 -4.37
C ALA A 22 -4.66 -8.40 -3.40
N ALA A 23 -4.97 -7.13 -3.18
CA ALA A 23 -6.06 -6.73 -2.29
C ALA A 23 -7.41 -7.25 -2.79
N LYS A 24 -7.62 -7.15 -4.10
CA LYS A 24 -8.85 -7.63 -4.73
C LYS A 24 -9.02 -9.14 -4.54
N ALA A 25 -7.94 -9.90 -4.74
CA ALA A 25 -7.96 -11.34 -4.54
C ALA A 25 -8.22 -11.71 -3.08
N LEU A 26 -7.56 -11.05 -2.15
CA LEU A 26 -7.74 -11.32 -0.72
C LEU A 26 -9.14 -10.96 -0.23
N ARG A 27 -9.69 -9.84 -0.71
CA ARG A 27 -11.06 -9.45 -0.36
C ARG A 27 -12.08 -10.43 -0.91
N ALA A 28 -11.82 -11.01 -2.07
CA ALA A 28 -12.68 -12.03 -2.65
C ALA A 28 -12.71 -13.29 -1.77
N GLU A 29 -11.65 -13.54 -1.03
CA GLU A 29 -11.58 -14.64 -0.07
C GLU A 29 -12.17 -14.28 1.30
N GLY A 30 -12.74 -13.10 1.44
CA GLY A 30 -13.39 -12.66 2.66
C GLY A 30 -12.48 -11.95 3.65
N ALA A 31 -11.26 -11.59 3.26
CA ALA A 31 -10.34 -10.89 4.14
C ALA A 31 -10.78 -9.44 4.36
N ASN A 32 -10.55 -8.93 5.56
CA ASN A 32 -10.72 -7.52 5.88
C ASN A 32 -9.39 -6.82 5.70
N LEU A 33 -9.26 -6.09 4.59
CA LEU A 33 -7.99 -5.48 4.19
C LEU A 33 -8.21 -4.01 3.87
N ASN A 34 -7.57 -3.13 4.65
CA ASN A 34 -7.69 -1.69 4.43
C ASN A 34 -6.39 -0.93 4.68
N SER A 35 -5.29 -1.62 4.97
CA SER A 35 -4.02 -0.96 5.27
C SER A 35 -2.88 -1.60 4.50
N VAL A 36 -1.95 -0.76 4.04
CA VAL A 36 -0.73 -1.18 3.35
C VAL A 36 0.44 -0.41 3.96
N ILE A 37 1.48 -1.12 4.32
CA ILE A 37 2.74 -0.52 4.79
C ILE A 37 3.79 -0.78 3.73
N CYS A 38 4.57 0.24 3.39
CA CYS A 38 5.72 0.07 2.51
C CYS A 38 6.95 0.76 3.10
N VAL A 39 8.12 0.29 2.71
CA VAL A 39 9.36 0.94 3.13
C VAL A 39 9.53 2.25 2.38
N ILE A 40 9.38 2.23 1.07
CA ILE A 40 9.56 3.41 0.23
C ILE A 40 8.33 3.63 -0.66
N ASP A 41 7.75 4.83 -0.58
CA ASP A 41 6.74 5.29 -1.53
C ASP A 41 7.44 6.14 -2.58
N ARG A 42 7.43 5.68 -3.82
CA ARG A 42 8.08 6.40 -4.93
C ARG A 42 7.28 7.60 -5.41
N GLU A 43 6.13 7.85 -4.81
CA GLU A 43 5.28 9.00 -5.13
C GLU A 43 4.83 9.00 -6.60
N SER A 44 4.59 7.81 -7.15
CA SER A 44 4.14 7.61 -8.53
C SER A 44 2.63 7.38 -8.63
N GLY A 45 1.88 7.93 -7.68
CA GLY A 45 0.43 7.83 -7.67
C GLY A 45 -0.12 6.63 -6.90
N GLY A 46 0.75 5.83 -6.27
CA GLY A 46 0.31 4.63 -5.54
C GLY A 46 -0.66 4.94 -4.42
N SER A 47 -0.35 5.95 -3.61
CA SER A 47 -1.20 6.34 -2.49
C SER A 47 -2.61 6.72 -2.94
N ALA A 48 -2.73 7.52 -4.01
CA ALA A 48 -4.02 7.92 -4.56
C ALA A 48 -4.77 6.73 -5.15
N ASN A 49 -4.06 5.85 -5.88
CA ASN A 49 -4.67 4.66 -6.47
C ASN A 49 -5.18 3.70 -5.40
N LEU A 50 -4.41 3.51 -4.33
CA LEU A 50 -4.82 2.65 -3.22
C LEU A 50 -6.01 3.23 -2.47
N ALA A 51 -6.06 4.55 -2.30
CA ALA A 51 -7.18 5.22 -1.63
C ALA A 51 -8.50 4.99 -2.37
N LYS A 52 -8.46 4.89 -3.69
CA LYS A 52 -9.66 4.60 -4.50
C LYS A 52 -10.25 3.23 -4.19
N SER A 53 -9.46 2.33 -3.63
CA SER A 53 -9.90 0.98 -3.26
C SER A 53 -10.03 0.82 -1.76
N ASP A 54 -10.17 1.90 -1.02
CA ASP A 54 -10.31 1.93 0.44
C ASP A 54 -9.08 1.35 1.14
N LEU A 55 -7.90 1.56 0.54
CA LEU A 55 -6.61 1.16 1.12
C LEU A 55 -5.86 2.40 1.57
N ILE A 56 -5.34 2.38 2.79
CA ILE A 56 -4.53 3.46 3.34
C ILE A 56 -3.08 3.03 3.28
N LEU A 57 -2.27 3.80 2.55
CA LEU A 57 -0.84 3.55 2.44
C LEU A 57 -0.09 4.32 3.52
N THR A 58 0.72 3.61 4.29
CA THR A 58 1.59 4.19 5.31
C THR A 58 3.03 3.89 4.95
N PRO A 59 3.75 4.81 4.30
CA PRO A 59 5.15 4.59 3.98
C PRO A 59 6.04 4.90 5.18
N LEU A 60 7.14 4.17 5.31
CA LEU A 60 8.17 4.51 6.28
C LEU A 60 8.98 5.70 5.77
N PHE A 61 9.22 5.74 4.46
CA PHE A 61 9.91 6.86 3.79
C PHE A 61 9.22 7.14 2.46
N THR A 62 9.22 8.40 2.05
CA THR A 62 8.84 8.76 0.69
C THR A 62 10.10 9.03 -0.12
N MET A 63 9.98 9.00 -1.43
CA MET A 63 11.13 9.30 -2.31
C MET A 63 11.63 10.72 -2.08
N SER A 64 10.72 11.67 -1.85
CA SER A 64 11.10 13.05 -1.54
C SER A 64 11.94 13.15 -0.27
N GLU A 65 11.55 12.42 0.78
CA GLU A 65 12.30 12.41 2.04
C GLU A 65 13.69 11.82 1.84
N LEU A 66 13.80 10.75 1.07
CA LEU A 66 15.09 10.12 0.80
C LEU A 66 16.00 11.02 -0.02
N LYS A 67 15.46 11.74 -0.98
CA LYS A 67 16.25 12.68 -1.77
C LYS A 67 16.77 13.83 -0.91
N GLN A 68 15.96 14.33 0.01
CA GLN A 68 16.38 15.37 0.94
C GLN A 68 17.48 14.88 1.88
N ALA A 69 17.32 13.66 2.40
CA ALA A 69 18.30 13.07 3.31
C ALA A 69 19.62 12.76 2.61
N GLY A 70 19.57 12.43 1.31
CA GLY A 70 20.75 12.10 0.53
C GLY A 70 21.51 13.28 -0.06
N SER A 71 20.98 14.49 0.09
CA SER A 71 21.61 15.69 -0.48
C SER A 71 22.60 16.40 0.50
#